data_92f48ed64e05e1a7094d6cd3feb77d53
#
_entry.id   92f48ed64e05e1a7094d6cd3feb77d53
#
_cell.length_a   1.000
_cell.length_b   1.000
_cell.length_c   1.000
_cell.angle_alpha   90.00
_cell.angle_beta   90.00
_cell.angle_gamma   90.00
#
_symmetry.space_group_name_H-M   'P 1'
#
loop_
_entity.id
_entity.type
_entity.pdbx_description
1 polymer ?
#
loop_
_entity_poly.entity_id
_entity_poly.type
_entity_poly.pdbx_seq_one_letter_code
_entity_poly.pdbx_strand_id
1 'polypeptide(L)'
;KSYENQGLYCLTVLDLVKTSNSKVSSRDIRALIKDGRIKDANALMAMPFSLSGKVIHGEKRGRELGYPTANIEICNSYRINGIFLVSILFEHKKLFGLASWGDKPTFSGKDHVLEINIFDFKLDIYGKDLKIIFLDKIRDQIKFNNKEELIDQMDQDKKIAEILLRKIK
;
A
#
# COMPACT_ATOMS: atom_id res chain seq x y z
N LYS A 1 -1.72 23.59 -32.95
CA LYS A 1 -0.91 23.58 -34.22
C LYS A 1 -0.46 24.99 -34.63
N SER A 2 -1.29 26.09 -34.46
CA SER A 2 -0.90 27.43 -34.90
C SER A 2 0.27 28.05 -34.10
N TYR A 3 0.40 27.74 -32.81
CA TYR A 3 1.45 28.26 -31.93
C TYR A 3 2.76 27.48 -32.03
N GLU A 4 2.73 26.21 -32.44
CA GLU A 4 3.92 25.38 -32.67
C GLU A 4 4.78 25.96 -33.78
N ASN A 5 4.14 26.50 -34.84
CA ASN A 5 4.81 27.16 -35.95
C ASN A 5 5.49 28.48 -35.59
N GLN A 6 5.23 29.02 -34.40
CA GLN A 6 5.87 30.24 -33.89
C GLN A 6 7.07 29.95 -32.97
N GLY A 7 7.43 28.67 -32.78
CA GLY A 7 8.59 28.25 -31.98
C GLY A 7 8.40 28.49 -30.46
N LEU A 8 7.14 28.75 -30.02
CA LEU A 8 6.83 29.02 -28.61
C LEU A 8 6.79 27.77 -27.73
N TYR A 9 6.60 26.60 -28.33
CA TYR A 9 6.64 25.31 -27.63
C TYR A 9 6.95 24.17 -28.59
N CYS A 10 7.41 23.04 -28.03
CA CYS A 10 7.61 21.79 -28.76
C CYS A 10 6.49 20.81 -28.37
N LEU A 11 5.71 20.36 -29.34
CA LEU A 11 4.64 19.37 -29.12
C LEU A 11 5.17 17.96 -29.43
N THR A 12 5.27 17.14 -28.41
CA THR A 12 5.54 15.70 -28.56
C THR A 12 4.24 14.93 -28.38
N VAL A 13 3.79 14.26 -29.45
CA VAL A 13 2.61 13.37 -29.40
C VAL A 13 3.11 11.97 -29.09
N LEU A 14 2.66 11.43 -27.95
CA LEU A 14 2.94 10.06 -27.56
C LEU A 14 1.76 9.16 -27.93
N ASP A 15 2.07 7.95 -28.42
CA ASP A 15 1.06 6.94 -28.64
C ASP A 15 0.48 6.44 -27.31
N LEU A 16 -0.81 6.07 -27.36
CA LEU A 16 -1.49 5.53 -26.21
C LEU A 16 -0.96 4.12 -25.88
N VAL A 17 -0.60 3.89 -24.62
CA VAL A 17 -0.29 2.55 -24.14
C VAL A 17 -1.55 1.68 -24.24
N LYS A 18 -1.43 0.55 -24.95
CA LYS A 18 -2.50 -0.44 -25.12
C LYS A 18 -2.02 -1.76 -24.53
N THR A 19 -2.87 -2.42 -23.76
CA THR A 19 -2.77 -3.86 -23.52
C THR A 19 -3.60 -4.56 -24.58
N SER A 20 -3.35 -5.84 -24.82
CA SER A 20 -3.78 -6.66 -25.97
C SER A 20 -5.12 -6.32 -26.65
N ASN A 21 -6.07 -5.61 -26.00
CA ASN A 21 -7.35 -5.22 -26.62
C ASN A 21 -7.96 -3.90 -26.12
N SER A 22 -7.34 -3.16 -25.19
CA SER A 22 -7.91 -1.94 -24.63
C SER A 22 -6.87 -0.88 -24.29
N LYS A 23 -7.29 0.38 -24.40
CA LYS A 23 -6.51 1.54 -23.94
C LYS A 23 -6.38 1.51 -22.44
N VAL A 24 -5.15 1.58 -21.93
CA VAL A 24 -4.90 1.77 -20.49
C VAL A 24 -5.19 3.23 -20.12
N SER A 25 -6.07 3.48 -19.16
CA SER A 25 -6.38 4.81 -18.68
C SER A 25 -6.08 4.96 -17.18
N SER A 26 -5.72 6.19 -16.77
CA SER A 26 -5.53 6.51 -15.35
C SER A 26 -6.83 6.34 -14.55
N ARG A 27 -8.00 6.45 -15.18
CA ARG A 27 -9.28 6.20 -14.53
C ARG A 27 -9.42 4.75 -14.13
N ASP A 28 -9.10 3.83 -15.05
CA ASP A 28 -9.23 2.39 -14.81
C ASP A 28 -8.24 1.92 -13.75
N ILE A 29 -7.00 2.42 -13.80
CA ILE A 29 -5.99 2.14 -12.77
C ILE A 29 -6.47 2.62 -11.40
N ARG A 30 -7.01 3.85 -11.29
CA ARG A 30 -7.54 4.37 -10.01
C ARG A 30 -8.73 3.55 -9.51
N ALA A 31 -9.61 3.10 -10.39
CA ALA A 31 -10.72 2.22 -10.02
C ALA A 31 -10.20 0.90 -9.44
N LEU A 32 -9.25 0.25 -10.11
CA LEU A 32 -8.63 -0.99 -9.61
C LEU A 32 -7.98 -0.80 -8.24
N ILE A 33 -7.24 0.29 -8.03
CA ILE A 33 -6.63 0.61 -6.73
C ILE A 33 -7.71 0.80 -5.67
N LYS A 34 -8.76 1.57 -5.97
CA LYS A 34 -9.88 1.83 -5.04
C LYS A 34 -10.60 0.55 -4.64
N ASP A 35 -10.75 -0.39 -5.58
CA ASP A 35 -11.39 -1.69 -5.35
C ASP A 35 -10.43 -2.70 -4.68
N GLY A 36 -9.18 -2.28 -4.39
CA GLY A 36 -8.16 -3.13 -3.79
C GLY A 36 -7.56 -4.18 -4.74
N ARG A 37 -7.84 -4.09 -6.03
CA ARG A 37 -7.30 -4.96 -7.09
C ARG A 37 -5.87 -4.55 -7.47
N ILE A 38 -4.99 -4.55 -6.46
CA ILE A 38 -3.62 -4.00 -6.55
C ILE A 38 -2.80 -4.72 -7.61
N LYS A 39 -2.90 -6.05 -7.66
CA LYS A 39 -2.16 -6.86 -8.64
C LYS A 39 -2.53 -6.49 -10.08
N ASP A 40 -3.84 -6.30 -10.35
CA ASP A 40 -4.31 -5.92 -11.68
C ASP A 40 -3.89 -4.49 -12.03
N ALA A 41 -3.97 -3.56 -11.07
CA ALA A 41 -3.48 -2.20 -11.25
C ALA A 41 -1.98 -2.19 -11.58
N ASN A 42 -1.17 -2.94 -10.84
CA ASN A 42 0.27 -3.05 -11.05
C ASN A 42 0.63 -3.62 -12.42
N ALA A 43 -0.17 -4.55 -12.95
CA ALA A 43 0.03 -5.11 -14.29
C ALA A 43 -0.18 -4.07 -15.41
N LEU A 44 -0.91 -2.98 -15.14
CA LEU A 44 -1.16 -1.89 -16.08
C LEU A 44 -0.21 -0.70 -15.90
N MET A 45 0.62 -0.70 -14.86
CA MET A 45 1.51 0.39 -14.49
C MET A 45 2.97 0.06 -14.82
N ALA A 46 3.75 1.06 -15.24
CA ALA A 46 5.19 0.90 -15.45
C ALA A 46 5.95 0.63 -14.14
N MET A 47 5.44 1.16 -13.03
CA MET A 47 5.94 0.91 -11.68
C MET A 47 4.78 0.52 -10.76
N PRO A 48 4.99 -0.41 -9.82
CA PRO A 48 3.94 -0.82 -8.89
C PRO A 48 3.42 0.35 -8.04
N PHE A 49 2.14 0.26 -7.66
CA PHE A 49 1.53 1.23 -6.77
C PHE A 49 2.30 1.31 -5.45
N SER A 50 2.73 2.51 -5.11
CA SER A 50 3.53 2.74 -3.92
C SER A 50 3.20 4.06 -3.26
N LEU A 51 3.43 4.13 -1.96
CA LEU A 51 3.31 5.33 -1.14
C LEU A 51 4.62 5.56 -0.39
N SER A 52 4.89 6.81 -0.09
CA SER A 52 5.98 7.18 0.82
C SER A 52 5.39 7.97 1.98
N GLY A 53 5.93 7.74 3.17
CA GLY A 53 5.50 8.46 4.36
C GLY A 53 6.45 8.26 5.51
N LYS A 54 6.33 9.14 6.51
CA LYS A 54 7.13 9.11 7.72
C LYS A 54 6.51 8.20 8.76
N VAL A 55 7.34 7.44 9.47
CA VAL A 55 6.90 6.64 10.61
C VAL A 55 6.61 7.55 11.79
N ILE A 56 5.38 7.54 12.26
CA ILE A 56 4.91 8.31 13.40
C ILE A 56 4.56 7.41 14.59
N HIS A 57 4.48 7.99 15.77
CA HIS A 57 4.00 7.29 16.96
C HIS A 57 2.51 6.96 16.83
N GLY A 58 2.16 5.71 17.16
CA GLY A 58 0.79 5.24 17.26
C GLY A 58 0.49 4.71 18.66
N GLU A 59 -0.66 4.06 18.81
CA GLU A 59 -1.14 3.54 20.10
C GLU A 59 -0.37 2.32 20.64
N LYS A 60 0.60 1.79 19.89
CA LYS A 60 1.47 0.64 20.24
C LYS A 60 0.71 -0.66 20.61
N ARG A 61 -0.58 -0.77 20.33
CA ARG A 61 -1.41 -1.95 20.65
C ARG A 61 -0.87 -3.24 20.03
N GLY A 62 -0.34 -3.18 18.81
CA GLY A 62 0.24 -4.34 18.12
C GLY A 62 1.45 -4.94 18.85
N ARG A 63 2.24 -4.11 19.57
CA ARG A 63 3.39 -4.60 20.34
C ARG A 63 2.98 -5.55 21.47
N GLU A 64 1.86 -5.25 22.16
CA GLU A 64 1.32 -6.08 23.24
C GLU A 64 0.80 -7.43 22.72
N LEU A 65 0.41 -7.47 21.44
CA LEU A 65 -0.11 -8.66 20.77
C LEU A 65 1.00 -9.50 20.09
N GLY A 66 2.27 -9.10 20.19
CA GLY A 66 3.38 -9.76 19.50
C GLY A 66 3.54 -9.33 18.02
N TYR A 67 2.72 -8.40 17.54
CA TYR A 67 2.72 -7.88 16.17
C TYR A 67 2.99 -6.37 16.15
N PRO A 68 4.24 -5.92 16.40
CA PRO A 68 4.56 -4.50 16.37
C PRO A 68 4.25 -3.90 15.00
N THR A 69 3.53 -2.78 14.99
CA THR A 69 3.17 -2.05 13.77
C THR A 69 3.79 -0.65 13.77
N ALA A 70 4.21 -0.21 12.58
CA ALA A 70 4.60 1.16 12.30
C ALA A 70 3.39 1.91 11.74
N ASN A 71 3.06 3.06 12.32
CA ASN A 71 2.06 3.97 11.76
C ASN A 71 2.74 4.89 10.75
N ILE A 72 2.16 5.01 9.56
CA ILE A 72 2.71 5.82 8.48
C ILE A 72 1.83 7.03 8.25
N GLU A 73 2.45 8.20 8.36
CA GLU A 73 1.83 9.45 7.94
C GLU A 73 1.90 9.57 6.41
N ILE A 74 0.76 9.60 5.75
CA ILE A 74 0.67 9.70 4.31
C ILE A 74 -0.08 10.96 3.89
N CYS A 75 0.59 11.81 3.09
CA CYS A 75 0.02 13.00 2.46
C CYS A 75 -0.71 12.64 1.17
N ASN A 76 -1.82 11.88 1.28
CA ASN A 76 -2.46 11.40 0.08
C ASN A 76 -3.97 11.19 0.33
N SER A 77 -4.77 11.45 -0.70
CA SER A 77 -6.23 11.33 -0.68
C SER A 77 -6.75 9.94 -1.11
N TYR A 78 -5.85 8.99 -1.40
CA TYR A 78 -6.28 7.62 -1.72
C TYR A 78 -6.77 6.93 -0.45
N ARG A 79 -7.99 6.39 -0.54
CA ARG A 79 -8.59 5.62 0.54
C ARG A 79 -8.93 4.24 0.01
N ILE A 80 -8.13 3.27 0.40
CA ILE A 80 -8.40 1.86 0.16
C ILE A 80 -8.49 1.16 1.51
N ASN A 81 -9.36 0.16 1.60
CA ASN A 81 -9.56 -0.59 2.83
C ASN A 81 -9.11 -2.03 2.64
N GLY A 82 -8.40 -2.56 3.61
CA GLY A 82 -7.99 -3.97 3.62
C GLY A 82 -6.64 -4.22 4.26
N ILE A 83 -6.25 -5.47 4.17
CA ILE A 83 -4.93 -5.98 4.54
C ILE A 83 -4.18 -6.32 3.26
N PHE A 84 -2.97 -5.81 3.11
CA PHE A 84 -2.18 -5.90 1.89
C PHE A 84 -0.80 -6.48 2.17
N LEU A 85 -0.33 -7.35 1.29
CA LEU A 85 1.08 -7.72 1.22
C LEU A 85 1.85 -6.54 0.62
N VAL A 86 2.90 -6.12 1.31
CA VAL A 86 3.74 -5.00 0.88
C VAL A 86 5.22 -5.34 0.90
N SER A 87 5.97 -4.66 0.03
CA SER A 87 7.42 -4.56 0.13
C SER A 87 7.77 -3.16 0.62
N ILE A 88 8.68 -3.07 1.57
CA ILE A 88 9.11 -1.83 2.19
C ILE A 88 10.57 -1.58 1.82
N LEU A 89 10.85 -0.40 1.27
CA LEU A 89 12.23 0.06 1.05
C LEU A 89 12.63 0.96 2.21
N PHE A 90 13.64 0.53 2.93
CA PHE A 90 14.23 1.25 4.06
C PHE A 90 15.75 1.14 4.00
N GLU A 91 16.48 2.25 3.93
CA GLU A 91 17.94 2.33 3.93
C GLU A 91 18.61 1.28 3.01
N HIS A 92 18.27 1.21 1.76
CA HIS A 92 18.81 0.24 0.77
C HIS A 92 18.39 -1.22 1.01
N LYS A 93 17.57 -1.52 2.02
CA LYS A 93 17.04 -2.85 2.29
C LYS A 93 15.61 -2.98 1.76
N LYS A 94 15.34 -4.12 1.17
CA LYS A 94 13.99 -4.52 0.80
C LYS A 94 13.46 -5.47 1.87
N LEU A 95 12.44 -5.01 2.60
CA LEU A 95 11.74 -5.77 3.64
C LEU A 95 10.34 -6.12 3.12
N PHE A 96 9.68 -7.04 3.80
CA PHE A 96 8.30 -7.41 3.50
C PHE A 96 7.44 -7.31 4.75
N GLY A 97 6.14 -7.15 4.56
CA GLY A 97 5.21 -7.02 5.68
C GLY A 97 3.77 -7.02 5.24
N LEU A 98 2.90 -6.86 6.21
CA LEU A 98 1.47 -6.65 6.02
C LEU A 98 1.12 -5.21 6.36
N ALA A 99 0.44 -4.55 5.45
CA ALA A 99 -0.12 -3.23 5.64
C ALA A 99 -1.63 -3.34 5.92
N SER A 100 -2.07 -2.81 7.04
CA SER A 100 -3.48 -2.56 7.35
C SER A 100 -3.79 -1.12 6.97
N TRP A 101 -4.69 -0.92 6.02
CA TRP A 101 -5.13 0.41 5.63
C TRP A 101 -6.64 0.51 5.76
N GLY A 102 -7.11 1.44 6.56
CA GLY A 102 -8.54 1.61 6.80
C GLY A 102 -8.89 2.74 7.75
N ASP A 103 -10.19 2.94 7.91
CA ASP A 103 -10.72 3.95 8.80
C ASP A 103 -10.60 3.50 10.26
N LYS A 104 -9.99 4.33 11.11
CA LYS A 104 -10.09 4.22 12.57
C LYS A 104 -11.13 5.20 13.07
N PRO A 105 -12.11 4.77 13.88
CA PRO A 105 -12.98 5.70 14.59
C PRO A 105 -12.13 6.47 15.62
N THR A 106 -12.11 7.79 15.50
CA THR A 106 -11.46 8.69 16.47
C THR A 106 -12.48 9.66 17.01
N PHE A 107 -12.15 10.34 18.12
CA PHE A 107 -13.02 11.37 18.70
C PHE A 107 -13.21 12.58 17.76
N SER A 108 -12.29 12.82 16.82
CA SER A 108 -12.33 13.89 15.81
C SER A 108 -12.94 13.48 14.48
N GLY A 109 -13.35 12.21 14.33
CA GLY A 109 -13.89 11.67 13.08
C GLY A 109 -13.31 10.29 12.74
N LYS A 110 -13.23 9.97 11.44
CA LYS A 110 -12.57 8.77 10.94
C LYS A 110 -11.21 9.15 10.36
N ASP A 111 -10.15 8.81 11.05
CA ASP A 111 -8.81 8.93 10.50
C ASP A 111 -8.49 7.70 9.66
N HIS A 112 -8.00 7.91 8.46
CA HIS A 112 -7.57 6.86 7.55
C HIS A 112 -6.10 6.57 7.82
N VAL A 113 -5.83 5.47 8.51
CA VAL A 113 -4.49 5.14 9.01
C VAL A 113 -3.89 3.98 8.22
N LEU A 114 -2.61 4.12 7.85
CA LEU A 114 -1.80 3.06 7.31
C LEU A 114 -0.87 2.52 8.41
N GLU A 115 -1.09 1.29 8.82
CA GLU A 115 -0.24 0.58 9.76
C GLU A 115 0.47 -0.57 9.06
N ILE A 116 1.76 -0.77 9.35
CA ILE A 116 2.56 -1.82 8.73
C ILE A 116 3.23 -2.68 9.80
N ASN A 117 2.93 -3.97 9.78
CA ASN A 117 3.72 -4.98 10.46
C ASN A 117 4.82 -5.45 9.52
N ILE A 118 6.08 -5.14 9.83
CA ILE A 118 7.25 -5.54 9.04
C ILE A 118 7.74 -6.89 9.58
N PHE A 119 7.89 -7.89 8.71
CA PHE A 119 8.30 -9.23 9.10
C PHE A 119 9.75 -9.25 9.58
N ASP A 120 9.99 -9.96 10.68
CA ASP A 120 11.31 -10.20 11.27
C ASP A 120 12.14 -8.93 11.51
N PHE A 121 11.46 -7.82 11.84
CA PHE A 121 12.06 -6.51 12.00
C PHE A 121 11.90 -6.00 13.43
N LYS A 122 13.03 -5.57 14.05
CA LYS A 122 13.07 -5.17 15.47
C LYS A 122 13.69 -3.79 15.71
N LEU A 123 14.09 -3.08 14.65
CA LEU A 123 14.74 -1.78 14.79
C LEU A 123 13.72 -0.68 15.10
N ASP A 124 14.17 0.35 15.80
CA ASP A 124 13.40 1.59 15.93
C ASP A 124 13.55 2.42 14.66
N ILE A 125 12.39 2.77 14.07
CA ILE A 125 12.31 3.51 12.81
C ILE A 125 11.42 4.76 12.92
N TYR A 126 11.10 5.22 14.12
CA TYR A 126 10.35 6.45 14.30
C TYR A 126 11.05 7.65 13.62
N GLY A 127 10.28 8.49 12.95
CA GLY A 127 10.75 9.65 12.21
C GLY A 127 11.47 9.32 10.89
N LYS A 128 11.63 8.05 10.54
CA LYS A 128 12.22 7.63 9.26
C LYS A 128 11.17 7.62 8.14
N ASP A 129 11.64 7.89 6.93
CA ASP A 129 10.81 7.80 5.73
C ASP A 129 10.87 6.38 5.16
N LEU A 130 9.71 5.82 4.85
CA LEU A 130 9.56 4.52 4.21
C LEU A 130 8.89 4.68 2.85
N LYS A 131 9.33 3.89 1.86
CA LYS A 131 8.57 3.66 0.63
C LYS A 131 7.92 2.30 0.70
N ILE A 132 6.60 2.29 0.64
CA ILE A 132 5.73 1.12 0.74
C ILE A 132 5.21 0.79 -0.65
N ILE A 133 5.53 -0.38 -1.17
CA ILE A 133 5.11 -0.89 -2.48
C ILE A 133 4.05 -1.95 -2.22
N PHE A 134 2.85 -1.74 -2.70
CA PHE A 134 1.74 -2.67 -2.56
C PHE A 134 1.85 -3.78 -3.62
N LEU A 135 1.85 -5.03 -3.17
CA LEU A 135 2.03 -6.19 -4.04
C LEU A 135 0.71 -6.90 -4.35
N ASP A 136 -0.07 -7.21 -3.31
CA ASP A 136 -1.36 -7.90 -3.44
C ASP A 136 -2.27 -7.57 -2.25
N LYS A 137 -3.57 -7.80 -2.41
CA LYS A 137 -4.54 -7.73 -1.32
C LYS A 137 -4.69 -9.10 -0.68
N ILE A 138 -4.58 -9.18 0.64
CA ILE A 138 -4.79 -10.41 1.41
C ILE A 138 -6.28 -10.60 1.68
N ARG A 139 -6.94 -9.56 2.20
CA ARG A 139 -8.38 -9.58 2.55
C ARG A 139 -8.92 -8.18 2.83
N ASP A 140 -10.23 -8.09 2.99
CA ASP A 140 -10.89 -6.91 3.55
C ASP A 140 -10.65 -6.80 5.06
N GLN A 141 -10.90 -5.62 5.61
CA GLN A 141 -10.90 -5.46 7.07
C GLN A 141 -12.10 -6.17 7.68
N ILE A 142 -11.88 -6.81 8.82
CA ILE A 142 -12.91 -7.46 9.63
C ILE A 142 -12.85 -6.92 11.06
N LYS A 143 -13.98 -6.98 11.75
CA LYS A 143 -14.05 -6.66 13.18
C LYS A 143 -13.85 -7.94 13.98
N PHE A 144 -13.15 -7.84 15.10
CA PHE A 144 -12.90 -8.92 16.03
C PHE A 144 -13.62 -8.64 17.35
N ASN A 145 -14.12 -9.69 17.98
CA ASN A 145 -14.83 -9.59 19.27
C ASN A 145 -13.84 -9.62 20.45
N ASN A 146 -12.68 -10.22 20.26
CA ASN A 146 -11.65 -10.38 21.29
C ASN A 146 -10.23 -10.34 20.66
N LYS A 147 -9.21 -10.33 21.52
CA LYS A 147 -7.81 -10.26 21.12
C LYS A 147 -7.32 -11.57 20.48
N GLU A 148 -7.83 -12.68 20.93
CA GLU A 148 -7.49 -14.02 20.46
C GLU A 148 -7.87 -14.19 19.00
N GLU A 149 -9.10 -13.83 18.61
CA GLU A 149 -9.55 -13.85 17.22
C GLU A 149 -8.66 -12.96 16.32
N LEU A 150 -8.25 -11.79 16.81
CA LEU A 150 -7.36 -10.88 16.07
C LEU A 150 -5.99 -11.54 15.86
N ILE A 151 -5.39 -12.15 16.89
CA ILE A 151 -4.08 -12.80 16.80
C ILE A 151 -4.14 -13.97 15.81
N ASP A 152 -5.15 -14.84 15.94
CA ASP A 152 -5.34 -15.98 15.03
C ASP A 152 -5.46 -15.53 13.57
N GLN A 153 -6.17 -14.43 13.33
CA GLN A 153 -6.29 -13.89 11.98
C GLN A 153 -4.97 -13.30 11.47
N MET A 154 -4.21 -12.62 12.33
CA MET A 154 -2.89 -12.09 11.94
C MET A 154 -1.91 -13.21 11.60
N ASP A 155 -1.95 -14.34 12.31
CA ASP A 155 -1.18 -15.55 12.00
C ASP A 155 -1.57 -16.14 10.64
N GLN A 156 -2.86 -16.19 10.33
CA GLN A 156 -3.35 -16.63 9.02
C GLN A 156 -2.91 -15.70 7.91
N ASP A 157 -3.05 -14.38 8.10
CA ASP A 157 -2.63 -13.37 7.14
C ASP A 157 -1.13 -13.49 6.83
N LYS A 158 -0.29 -13.72 7.85
CA LYS A 158 1.14 -13.92 7.70
C LYS A 158 1.44 -15.18 6.87
N LYS A 159 0.77 -16.30 7.14
CA LYS A 159 0.93 -17.55 6.36
C LYS A 159 0.57 -17.35 4.89
N ILE A 160 -0.54 -16.64 4.61
CA ILE A 160 -0.95 -16.30 3.24
C ILE A 160 0.12 -15.44 2.57
N ALA A 161 0.61 -14.41 3.26
CA ALA A 161 1.66 -13.53 2.75
C ALA A 161 2.95 -14.30 2.40
N GLU A 162 3.39 -15.23 3.24
CA GLU A 162 4.56 -16.08 3.00
C GLU A 162 4.39 -16.96 1.75
N ILE A 163 3.20 -17.53 1.56
CA ILE A 163 2.88 -18.33 0.35
C ILE A 163 2.96 -17.45 -0.90
N LEU A 164 2.41 -16.23 -0.85
CA LEU A 164 2.45 -15.29 -1.97
C LEU A 164 3.88 -14.84 -2.29
N LEU A 165 4.70 -14.57 -1.26
CA LEU A 165 6.10 -14.18 -1.43
C LEU A 165 6.95 -15.26 -2.12
N ARG A 166 6.67 -16.55 -1.87
CA ARG A 166 7.35 -17.65 -2.57
C ARG A 166 7.05 -17.69 -4.07
N LYS A 167 5.90 -17.15 -4.50
CA LYS A 167 5.50 -17.08 -5.92
C LYS A 167 6.05 -15.86 -6.65
N ILE A 168 6.53 -14.85 -5.92
CA ILE A 168 7.08 -13.61 -6.48
C ILE A 168 8.60 -13.68 -6.64
N LYS A 169 9.26 -14.60 -5.95
CA LYS A 169 10.70 -14.90 -6.12
C LYS A 169 10.92 -15.77 -7.33
#